data_4846f5a79e31c2be1e6094829e10992a
#
_entry.id   4846f5a79e31c2be1e6094829e10992a
#
_cell.length_a   1.000
_cell.length_b   1.000
_cell.length_c   1.000
_cell.angle_alpha   90.00
_cell.angle_beta   90.00
_cell.angle_gamma   90.00
#
_symmetry.space_group_name_H-M   'P 1'
#
loop_
_entity.id
_entity.type
_entity.pdbx_description
1 polymer ?
#
loop_
_entity_poly.entity_id
_entity_poly.type
_entity_poly.pdbx_seq_one_letter_code
_entity_poly.pdbx_strand_id
1 'polypeptide(L)'
;GILITSLVALMEFSGMNVQVELGSAIRSERGAFRWQWVAPFKRYSDALNIPKIMYAVAHPTMLRRLVFGLKENLSTTASQAKDIGVPNGGYGSPMPLSRDLHGDIYIDNKTIPTDKLDDDDYLADWLLEQLRRQGVQITN
;
A
#
# COMPACT_ATOMS: atom_id res chain seq x y z
N GLY A 1 0.44 1.18 -10.11
CA GLY A 1 -0.92 0.63 -10.18
C GLY A 1 -0.97 -0.64 -11.00
N ILE A 2 -0.55 -0.58 -12.25
CA ILE A 2 -0.61 -1.71 -13.20
C ILE A 2 0.11 -2.93 -12.62
N LEU A 3 1.35 -2.79 -12.17
CA LEU A 3 2.17 -3.88 -11.64
C LEU A 3 1.46 -4.67 -10.53
N ILE A 4 0.91 -3.98 -9.52
CA ILE A 4 0.20 -4.62 -8.40
C ILE A 4 -1.07 -5.32 -8.89
N THR A 5 -1.80 -4.68 -9.80
CA THR A 5 -3.03 -5.25 -10.34
C THR A 5 -2.75 -6.50 -11.17
N SER A 6 -1.69 -6.49 -11.99
CA SER A 6 -1.24 -7.64 -12.77
C SER A 6 -0.80 -8.80 -11.88
N LEU A 7 -0.08 -8.52 -10.79
CA LEU A 7 0.29 -9.54 -9.80
C LEU A 7 -0.94 -10.22 -9.21
N VAL A 8 -1.90 -9.42 -8.70
CA VAL A 8 -3.14 -9.96 -8.11
C VAL A 8 -3.92 -10.78 -9.12
N ALA A 9 -4.06 -10.28 -10.37
CA ALA A 9 -4.75 -11.00 -11.43
C ALA A 9 -4.07 -12.33 -11.75
N LEU A 10 -2.74 -12.34 -11.87
CA LEU A 10 -1.97 -13.56 -12.15
C LEU A 10 -2.16 -14.61 -11.04
N MET A 11 -2.10 -14.19 -9.78
CA MET A 11 -2.29 -15.08 -8.63
C MET A 11 -3.71 -15.69 -8.63
N GLU A 12 -4.73 -14.87 -8.83
CA GLU A 12 -6.13 -15.33 -8.89
C GLU A 12 -6.38 -16.27 -10.07
N PHE A 13 -5.84 -15.97 -11.26
CA PHE A 13 -5.94 -16.84 -12.43
C PHE A 13 -5.17 -18.15 -12.26
N SER A 14 -4.17 -18.18 -11.39
CA SER A 14 -3.46 -19.40 -11.00
C SER A 14 -4.19 -20.22 -9.92
N GLY A 15 -5.42 -19.81 -9.55
CA GLY A 15 -6.25 -20.52 -8.58
C GLY A 15 -5.98 -20.15 -7.12
N MET A 16 -5.17 -19.13 -6.85
CA MET A 16 -4.94 -18.63 -5.51
C MET A 16 -6.01 -17.60 -5.15
N ASN A 17 -6.58 -17.72 -3.96
CA ASN A 17 -7.43 -16.66 -3.42
C ASN A 17 -6.57 -15.60 -2.74
N VAL A 18 -6.65 -14.37 -3.23
CA VAL A 18 -5.81 -13.26 -2.76
C VAL A 18 -6.62 -12.24 -1.98
N GLN A 19 -6.15 -11.86 -0.81
CA GLN A 19 -6.61 -10.65 -0.12
C GLN A 19 -5.66 -9.50 -0.44
N VAL A 20 -6.22 -8.34 -0.80
CA VAL A 20 -5.44 -7.12 -1.07
C VAL A 20 -5.73 -6.11 0.01
N GLU A 21 -4.67 -5.64 0.65
CA GLU A 21 -4.73 -4.64 1.70
C GLU A 21 -3.93 -3.40 1.30
N LEU A 22 -4.46 -2.24 1.63
CA LEU A 22 -3.75 -0.98 1.53
C LEU A 22 -3.38 -0.52 2.93
N GLY A 23 -2.10 -0.27 3.16
CA GLY A 23 -1.61 0.24 4.41
C GLY A 23 -0.95 1.61 4.28
N SER A 24 -0.97 2.38 5.35
CA SER A 24 -0.22 3.62 5.46
C SER A 24 0.34 3.76 6.86
N ALA A 25 1.58 4.23 6.94
CA ALA A 25 2.21 4.61 8.19
C ALA A 25 2.81 6.01 8.06
N ILE A 26 2.65 6.80 9.11
CA ILE A 26 3.21 8.14 9.22
C ILE A 26 3.85 8.34 10.59
N ARG A 27 4.83 9.21 10.62
CA ARG A 27 5.45 9.70 11.85
C ARG A 27 5.14 11.18 11.99
N SER A 28 4.84 11.63 13.22
CA SER A 28 4.73 13.06 13.51
C SER A 28 6.05 13.78 13.27
N GLU A 29 6.00 15.07 12.98
CA GLU A 29 7.21 15.90 12.75
C GLU A 29 8.17 15.86 13.93
N ARG A 30 7.64 15.79 15.15
CA ARG A 30 8.42 15.69 16.39
C ARG A 30 8.80 14.27 16.77
N GLY A 31 8.40 13.27 15.99
CA GLY A 31 8.71 11.86 16.25
C GLY A 31 7.96 11.22 17.43
N ALA A 32 7.06 11.96 18.09
CA ALA A 32 6.34 11.51 19.28
C ALA A 32 5.29 10.44 18.99
N PHE A 33 4.71 10.44 17.79
CA PHE A 33 3.68 9.49 17.40
C PHE A 33 4.02 8.77 16.11
N ARG A 34 3.61 7.52 16.07
CA ARG A 34 3.55 6.70 14.89
C ARG A 34 2.11 6.27 14.66
N TRP A 35 1.59 6.57 13.50
CA TRP A 35 0.26 6.18 13.06
C TRP A 35 0.36 5.15 11.96
N GLN A 36 -0.40 4.10 12.10
CA GLN A 36 -0.45 3.04 11.10
C GLN A 36 -1.88 2.55 10.96
N TRP A 37 -2.24 2.21 9.76
CA TRP A 37 -3.50 1.53 9.48
C TRP A 37 -3.35 0.63 8.26
N VAL A 38 -4.15 -0.41 8.24
CA VAL A 38 -4.30 -1.33 7.11
C VAL A 38 -5.79 -1.51 6.88
N ALA A 39 -6.20 -1.45 5.62
CA ALA A 39 -7.60 -1.63 5.23
C ALA A 39 -7.69 -2.64 4.09
N PRO A 40 -8.57 -3.65 4.20
CA PRO A 40 -8.78 -4.61 3.13
C PRO A 40 -9.55 -3.97 1.97
N PHE A 41 -9.00 -4.05 0.78
CA PHE A 41 -9.62 -3.62 -0.48
C PHE A 41 -10.31 -4.75 -1.22
N LYS A 42 -9.73 -5.93 -1.16
CA LYS A 42 -10.28 -7.17 -1.64
C LYS A 42 -10.10 -8.23 -0.57
N ARG A 43 -11.17 -8.87 -0.16
CA ARG A 43 -11.13 -10.04 0.73
C ARG A 43 -10.97 -11.31 -0.09
N TYR A 44 -10.59 -12.39 0.55
CA TYR A 44 -10.49 -13.71 -0.08
C TYR A 44 -11.80 -14.15 -0.77
N SER A 45 -12.94 -13.79 -0.20
CA SER A 45 -14.27 -14.12 -0.72
C SER A 45 -14.77 -13.21 -1.84
N ASP A 46 -14.10 -12.08 -2.06
CA ASP A 46 -14.52 -11.12 -3.08
C ASP A 46 -14.06 -11.57 -4.47
N ALA A 47 -14.93 -11.41 -5.47
CA ALA A 47 -14.54 -11.61 -6.86
C ALA A 47 -13.45 -10.60 -7.27
N LEU A 48 -12.58 -11.02 -8.19
CA LEU A 48 -11.55 -10.14 -8.77
C LEU A 48 -12.21 -8.96 -9.47
N ASN A 49 -11.89 -7.75 -9.04
CA ASN A 49 -12.34 -6.50 -9.63
C ASN A 49 -11.12 -5.61 -9.93
N ILE A 50 -10.55 -5.76 -11.12
CA ILE A 50 -9.36 -5.04 -11.57
C ILE A 50 -9.52 -3.52 -11.47
N PRO A 51 -10.60 -2.88 -11.95
CA PRO A 51 -10.81 -1.45 -11.79
C PRO A 51 -10.79 -0.98 -10.33
N LYS A 52 -11.40 -1.75 -9.42
CA LYS A 52 -11.39 -1.43 -7.98
C LYS A 52 -9.97 -1.45 -7.41
N ILE A 53 -9.17 -2.44 -7.74
CA ILE A 53 -7.79 -2.57 -7.28
C ILE A 53 -6.94 -1.43 -7.86
N MET A 54 -7.04 -1.16 -9.15
CA MET A 54 -6.33 -0.05 -9.80
C MET A 54 -6.68 1.29 -9.16
N TYR A 55 -7.95 1.54 -8.89
CA TYR A 55 -8.39 2.75 -8.21
C TYR A 55 -7.72 2.88 -6.82
N ALA A 56 -7.70 1.78 -6.06
CA ALA A 56 -7.14 1.77 -4.71
C ALA A 56 -5.64 2.09 -4.69
N VAL A 57 -4.86 1.54 -5.64
CA VAL A 57 -3.39 1.62 -5.60
C VAL A 57 -2.80 2.71 -6.48
N ALA A 58 -3.57 3.31 -7.39
CA ALA A 58 -3.02 4.25 -8.35
C ALA A 58 -3.74 5.60 -8.44
N HIS A 59 -5.00 5.69 -7.99
CA HIS A 59 -5.77 6.90 -8.25
C HIS A 59 -5.48 8.00 -7.22
N PRO A 60 -5.10 9.22 -7.66
CA PRO A 60 -4.76 10.33 -6.75
C PRO A 60 -5.89 10.72 -5.80
N THR A 61 -7.15 10.59 -6.23
CA THR A 61 -8.32 10.90 -5.40
C THR A 61 -8.44 9.94 -4.23
N MET A 62 -8.13 8.65 -4.45
CA MET A 62 -8.10 7.66 -3.38
C MET A 62 -7.12 8.06 -2.29
N LEU A 63 -5.88 8.41 -2.68
CA LEU A 63 -4.86 8.86 -1.75
C LEU A 63 -5.30 10.12 -1.00
N ARG A 64 -5.75 11.14 -1.73
CA ARG A 64 -6.06 12.46 -1.12
C ARG A 64 -7.35 12.44 -0.31
N ARG A 65 -8.43 11.87 -0.81
CA ARG A 65 -9.73 11.93 -0.13
C ARG A 65 -9.91 10.88 0.94
N LEU A 66 -9.51 9.64 0.67
CA LEU A 66 -9.70 8.57 1.63
C LEU A 66 -8.57 8.50 2.64
N VAL A 67 -7.31 8.51 2.20
CA VAL A 67 -6.18 8.37 3.12
C VAL A 67 -6.02 9.62 3.99
N PHE A 68 -6.14 10.82 3.42
CA PHE A 68 -6.06 12.05 4.20
C PHE A 68 -7.29 12.24 5.07
N GLY A 69 -8.49 11.95 4.55
CA GLY A 69 -9.71 11.97 5.35
C GLY A 69 -9.68 11.00 6.53
N LEU A 70 -9.11 9.82 6.35
CA LEU A 70 -8.85 8.90 7.47
C LEU A 70 -7.90 9.52 8.49
N LYS A 71 -6.81 10.14 8.07
CA LYS A 71 -5.85 10.80 8.98
C LYS A 71 -6.52 11.94 9.75
N GLU A 72 -7.37 12.71 9.12
CA GLU A 72 -8.12 13.81 9.76
C GLU A 72 -9.12 13.31 10.81
N ASN A 73 -9.80 12.20 10.52
CA ASN A 73 -10.82 11.63 11.41
C ASN A 73 -10.27 10.71 12.50
N LEU A 74 -9.09 10.10 12.27
CA LEU A 74 -8.43 9.23 13.25
C LEU A 74 -7.60 9.99 14.28
N SER A 75 -7.37 11.29 14.09
CA SER A 75 -6.71 12.13 15.10
C SER A 75 -7.65 12.31 16.28
N THR A 76 -7.50 11.44 17.26
CA THR A 76 -8.39 11.34 18.44
C THR A 76 -8.27 12.54 19.39
N THR A 77 -7.20 13.33 19.26
CA THR A 77 -7.00 14.54 20.07
C THR A 77 -6.49 15.70 19.23
N ALA A 78 -6.85 16.93 19.61
CA ALA A 78 -6.34 18.15 18.97
C ALA A 78 -4.81 18.24 19.01
N SER A 79 -4.17 17.70 20.04
CA SER A 79 -2.71 17.61 20.16
C SER A 79 -2.12 16.73 19.10
N GLN A 80 -2.67 15.53 18.89
CA GLN A 80 -2.22 14.58 17.87
C GLN A 80 -2.39 15.14 16.46
N ALA A 81 -3.54 15.78 16.18
CA ALA A 81 -3.78 16.44 14.90
C ALA A 81 -2.74 17.54 14.63
N LYS A 82 -2.40 18.33 15.65
CA LYS A 82 -1.35 19.35 15.56
C LYS A 82 0.03 18.75 15.32
N ASP A 83 0.35 17.63 15.98
CA ASP A 83 1.66 16.98 15.86
C ASP A 83 1.91 16.35 14.48
N ILE A 84 0.87 15.93 13.79
CA ILE A 84 0.97 15.49 12.39
C ILE A 84 0.77 16.64 11.38
N GLY A 85 0.54 17.86 11.86
CA GLY A 85 0.44 19.06 11.03
C GLY A 85 -0.90 19.25 10.31
N VAL A 86 -1.95 18.51 10.65
CA VAL A 86 -3.26 18.57 10.00
C VAL A 86 -3.83 20.00 9.90
N PRO A 87 -3.78 20.85 10.94
CA PRO A 87 -4.28 22.22 10.84
C PRO A 87 -3.58 23.08 9.79
N ASN A 88 -2.35 22.71 9.41
CA ASN A 88 -1.53 23.41 8.44
C ASN A 88 -1.43 22.68 7.09
N GLY A 89 -2.30 21.67 6.85
CA GLY A 89 -2.27 20.85 5.65
C GLY A 89 -1.14 19.82 5.62
N GLY A 90 -0.47 19.58 6.76
CA GLY A 90 0.51 18.51 6.93
C GLY A 90 -0.16 17.18 7.28
N TYR A 91 0.47 16.07 6.92
CA TYR A 91 -0.04 14.72 7.18
C TYR A 91 1.04 13.78 7.73
N GLY A 92 2.05 14.36 8.37
CA GLY A 92 3.21 13.66 8.89
C GLY A 92 4.17 13.16 7.81
N SER A 93 5.29 12.58 8.23
CA SER A 93 6.28 11.99 7.33
C SER A 93 5.95 10.52 7.04
N PRO A 94 5.85 10.09 5.78
CA PRO A 94 5.64 8.70 5.44
C PRO A 94 6.75 7.80 5.98
N MET A 95 6.37 6.62 6.46
CA MET A 95 7.29 5.58 6.91
C MET A 95 6.79 4.19 6.54
N PRO A 96 7.65 3.16 6.51
CA PRO A 96 7.22 1.78 6.31
C PRO A 96 6.26 1.32 7.41
N LEU A 97 5.34 0.42 7.06
CA LEU A 97 4.52 -0.28 8.06
C LEU A 97 5.40 -1.10 9.01
N SER A 98 4.90 -1.35 10.21
CA SER A 98 5.50 -2.33 11.12
C SER A 98 5.40 -3.73 10.52
N ARG A 99 6.39 -4.59 10.81
CA ARG A 99 6.42 -5.96 10.28
C ARG A 99 5.23 -6.80 10.70
N ASP A 100 4.67 -6.56 11.86
CA ASP A 100 3.46 -7.20 12.38
C ASP A 100 2.18 -6.88 11.59
N LEU A 101 2.23 -5.82 10.76
CA LEU A 101 1.15 -5.43 9.85
C LEU A 101 1.41 -5.83 8.39
N HIS A 102 2.51 -6.51 8.09
CA HIS A 102 2.76 -7.03 6.76
C HIS A 102 1.92 -8.28 6.51
N GLY A 103 1.34 -8.40 5.30
CA GLY A 103 0.80 -9.67 4.80
C GLY A 103 1.93 -10.60 4.32
N ASP A 104 1.54 -11.70 3.68
CA ASP A 104 2.48 -12.67 3.10
C ASP A 104 3.40 -12.02 2.06
N ILE A 105 2.86 -11.07 1.31
CA ILE A 105 3.60 -10.23 0.35
C ILE A 105 3.42 -8.77 0.74
N TYR A 106 4.52 -8.08 0.94
CA TYR A 106 4.56 -6.65 1.27
C TYR A 106 5.36 -5.87 0.22
N ILE A 107 4.72 -4.87 -0.38
CA ILE A 107 5.35 -3.98 -1.35
C ILE A 107 5.27 -2.55 -0.83
N ASP A 108 6.42 -1.98 -0.51
CA ASP A 108 6.54 -0.56 -0.15
C ASP A 108 6.65 0.29 -1.41
N ASN A 109 5.89 1.36 -1.50
CA ASN A 109 5.92 2.29 -2.63
C ASN A 109 7.32 2.92 -2.83
N LYS A 110 8.13 3.01 -1.79
CA LYS A 110 9.51 3.53 -1.87
C LYS A 110 10.48 2.58 -2.54
N THR A 111 10.14 1.28 -2.59
CA THR A 111 10.99 0.27 -3.23
C THR A 111 10.67 0.09 -4.71
N ILE A 112 9.54 0.63 -5.17
CA ILE A 112 9.15 0.56 -6.58
C ILE A 112 10.10 1.44 -7.41
N PRO A 113 10.73 0.90 -8.47
CA PRO A 113 11.67 1.64 -9.31
C PRO A 113 10.90 2.63 -10.20
N THR A 114 10.76 3.87 -9.73
CA THR A 114 9.95 4.89 -10.41
C THR A 114 10.59 5.43 -11.68
N ASP A 115 11.90 5.26 -11.83
CA ASP A 115 12.69 5.62 -13.01
C ASP A 115 12.63 4.59 -14.14
N LYS A 116 11.99 3.43 -13.90
CA LYS A 116 11.87 2.29 -14.82
C LYS A 116 10.43 1.87 -15.07
N LEU A 117 9.47 2.76 -14.85
CA LEU A 117 8.04 2.42 -14.96
C LEU A 117 7.60 2.09 -16.39
N ASP A 118 8.36 2.48 -17.39
CA ASP A 118 8.08 2.24 -18.82
C ASP A 118 8.80 0.97 -19.34
N ASP A 119 9.55 0.25 -18.49
CA ASP A 119 10.27 -0.98 -18.83
C ASP A 119 9.56 -2.17 -18.18
N ASP A 120 8.67 -2.80 -18.95
CA ASP A 120 7.82 -3.90 -18.47
C ASP A 120 8.66 -5.13 -18.07
N ASP A 121 9.73 -5.43 -18.81
CA ASP A 121 10.62 -6.56 -18.51
C ASP A 121 11.36 -6.33 -17.20
N TYR A 122 11.91 -5.13 -17.02
CA TYR A 122 12.56 -4.75 -15.77
C TYR A 122 11.59 -4.81 -14.57
N LEU A 123 10.37 -4.33 -14.74
CA LEU A 123 9.36 -4.35 -13.68
C LEU A 123 8.94 -5.78 -13.32
N ALA A 124 8.83 -6.66 -14.32
CA ALA A 124 8.53 -8.06 -14.09
C ALA A 124 9.65 -8.76 -13.30
N ASP A 125 10.91 -8.58 -13.70
CA ASP A 125 12.07 -9.14 -13.00
C ASP A 125 12.19 -8.58 -11.58
N TRP A 126 12.01 -7.28 -11.40
CA TRP A 126 11.99 -6.65 -10.09
C TRP A 126 10.91 -7.26 -9.19
N LEU A 127 9.70 -7.45 -9.70
CA LEU A 127 8.59 -8.05 -8.94
C LEU A 127 8.90 -9.49 -8.55
N LEU A 128 9.40 -10.30 -9.47
CA LEU A 128 9.81 -11.67 -9.19
C LEU A 128 10.87 -11.73 -8.09
N GLU A 129 11.83 -10.82 -8.12
CA GLU A 129 12.85 -10.72 -7.08
C GLU A 129 12.25 -10.32 -5.72
N GLN A 130 11.29 -9.38 -5.67
CA GLN A 130 10.58 -9.04 -4.42
C GLN A 130 9.83 -10.23 -3.85
N LEU A 131 9.15 -11.02 -4.68
CA LEU A 131 8.43 -12.22 -4.27
C LEU A 131 9.40 -13.29 -3.72
N ARG A 132 10.50 -13.55 -4.41
CA ARG A 132 11.54 -14.50 -3.94
C ARG A 132 12.13 -14.10 -2.59
N ARG A 133 12.44 -12.82 -2.40
CA ARG A 133 12.95 -12.27 -1.13
C ARG A 133 11.99 -12.48 0.03
N GLN A 134 10.70 -12.55 -0.25
CA GLN A 134 9.64 -12.78 0.74
C GLN A 134 9.26 -14.26 0.87
N GLY A 135 10.02 -15.16 0.23
CA GLY A 135 9.87 -16.61 0.38
C GLY A 135 8.81 -17.23 -0.53
N VAL A 136 8.27 -16.48 -1.49
CA VAL A 136 7.34 -17.02 -2.49
C VAL A 136 8.11 -17.92 -3.45
N GLN A 137 7.73 -19.20 -3.49
CA GLN A 137 8.29 -20.15 -4.44
C GLN A 137 7.60 -19.97 -5.79
N ILE A 138 8.36 -19.52 -6.77
CA ILE A 138 7.90 -19.40 -8.16
C ILE A 138 8.48 -20.60 -8.91
N THR A 139 7.65 -21.59 -9.18
CA THR A 139 7.98 -22.71 -10.07
C THR A 139 7.80 -22.22 -11.50
N ASN A 140 8.86 -22.32 -12.30
CA ASN A 140 8.81 -22.10 -13.75
C ASN A 140 8.03 -23.23 -14.41
#